data_d096fac88dc00721f86839925bb0a7db
#
_entry.id   d096fac88dc00721f86839925bb0a7db
#
_cell.length_a   1.000
_cell.length_b   1.000
_cell.length_c   1.000
_cell.angle_alpha   90.00
_cell.angle_beta   90.00
_cell.angle_gamma   90.00
#
_symmetry.space_group_name_H-M   'P 1'
#
loop_
_entity.id
_entity.type
_entity.pdbx_description
1 polymer ?
#
loop_
_entity_poly.entity_id
_entity_poly.type
_entity_poly.pdbx_seq_one_letter_code
_entity_poly.pdbx_strand_id
1 'polypeptide(L)'
;MRFVIVTGMSGGGKATAIKMLEDAGFYCVDNLPVSLIVKFADLVTMPDNEITKVVLGVDARAGQRFEGVAGIIDSLKEKGIPVEILFMDASDQVLIKRYKETRRIHPMNLNSPGARLEDGIAKEREVLAEIKKKADYIMDSSNLLTRELKEEINRIFVENEGYNSLMVNILSFGFKYGIPSDADLVFDVRFLPNPFYIDELKHQTGNDKPVQDYVKSFPACGEFVDKLNDMLTFLIPGYIQEGKYQLVVAIGCTGGQHRSVTIANEIYQRLKQSGGHFGLKLSHRDVKQAK
;
A
#
# COMPACT_ATOMS: atom_id res chain seq x y z
N MET A 1 16.35 19.43 7.86
CA MET A 1 14.90 19.72 7.88
C MET A 1 14.19 18.63 7.05
N ARG A 2 13.01 18.16 7.46
CA ARG A 2 12.16 17.24 6.70
C ARG A 2 10.91 17.96 6.23
N PHE A 3 10.64 17.99 4.93
CA PHE A 3 9.53 18.71 4.33
C PHE A 3 8.63 17.74 3.57
N VAL A 4 7.42 17.50 4.07
CA VAL A 4 6.49 16.51 3.52
C VAL A 4 5.28 17.21 2.89
N ILE A 5 4.96 16.88 1.66
CA ILE A 5 3.71 17.28 1.01
C ILE A 5 2.74 16.10 1.08
N VAL A 6 1.61 16.29 1.77
CA VAL A 6 0.52 15.32 1.82
C VAL A 6 -0.54 15.70 0.81
N THR A 7 -0.73 14.85 -0.19
CA THR A 7 -1.73 15.05 -1.25
C THR A 7 -2.46 13.73 -1.54
N GLY A 8 -3.32 13.68 -2.54
CA GLY A 8 -4.02 12.45 -2.95
C GLY A 8 -5.52 12.63 -3.06
N MET A 9 -6.24 11.53 -3.26
CA MET A 9 -7.67 11.51 -3.53
C MET A 9 -8.50 12.14 -2.41
N SER A 10 -9.51 12.89 -2.78
CA SER A 10 -10.51 13.40 -1.85
C SER A 10 -11.29 12.24 -1.22
N GLY A 11 -11.24 12.13 0.11
CA GLY A 11 -11.70 10.94 0.83
C GLY A 11 -10.65 9.84 1.02
N GLY A 12 -9.44 10.00 0.49
CA GLY A 12 -8.31 9.07 0.64
C GLY A 12 -7.64 9.05 2.02
N GLY A 13 -8.03 9.94 2.95
CA GLY A 13 -7.49 9.94 4.31
C GLY A 13 -6.43 11.00 4.60
N LYS A 14 -6.23 12.00 3.72
CA LYS A 14 -5.24 13.09 3.90
C LYS A 14 -5.31 13.76 5.27
N ALA A 15 -6.50 14.21 5.69
CA ALA A 15 -6.66 14.90 6.97
C ALA A 15 -6.26 14.02 8.16
N THR A 16 -6.53 12.72 8.08
CA THR A 16 -6.12 11.76 9.10
C THR A 16 -4.61 11.60 9.12
N ALA A 17 -3.97 11.50 7.95
CA ALA A 17 -2.51 11.41 7.83
C ALA A 17 -1.82 12.68 8.37
N ILE A 18 -2.32 13.88 8.03
CA ILE A 18 -1.79 15.16 8.52
C ILE A 18 -1.87 15.21 10.05
N LYS A 19 -3.02 14.83 10.63
CA LYS A 19 -3.17 14.80 12.09
C LYS A 19 -2.21 13.84 12.78
N MET A 20 -1.95 12.67 12.18
CA MET A 20 -0.97 11.71 12.71
C MET A 20 0.46 12.25 12.64
N LEU A 21 0.81 12.98 11.59
CA LEU A 21 2.10 13.64 11.45
C LEU A 21 2.23 14.81 12.44
N GLU A 22 1.15 15.56 12.71
CA GLU A 22 1.10 16.58 13.76
C GLU A 22 1.36 15.96 15.14
N ASP A 23 0.70 14.85 15.48
CA ASP A 23 0.94 14.07 16.71
C ASP A 23 2.40 13.58 16.79
N ALA A 24 3.07 13.37 15.66
CA ALA A 24 4.48 12.99 15.56
C ALA A 24 5.47 14.17 15.59
N GLY A 25 4.98 15.39 15.89
CA GLY A 25 5.78 16.59 16.07
C GLY A 25 6.12 17.34 14.78
N PHE A 26 5.39 17.13 13.69
CA PHE A 26 5.50 17.95 12.49
C PHE A 26 4.69 19.25 12.65
N TYR A 27 5.24 20.34 12.13
CA TYR A 27 4.48 21.58 11.93
C TYR A 27 3.60 21.43 10.70
N CYS A 28 2.30 21.35 10.90
CA CYS A 28 1.34 21.03 9.83
C CYS A 28 0.59 22.27 9.36
N VAL A 29 0.57 22.50 8.04
CA VAL A 29 -0.25 23.50 7.38
C VAL A 29 -1.14 22.79 6.36
N ASP A 30 -2.43 22.83 6.57
CA ASP A 30 -3.40 22.26 5.65
C ASP A 30 -4.03 23.34 4.77
N ASN A 31 -4.36 22.96 3.53
CA ASN A 31 -5.07 23.82 2.57
C ASN A 31 -4.34 25.14 2.24
N LEU A 32 -3.01 25.14 2.20
CA LEU A 32 -2.24 26.30 1.76
C LEU A 32 -2.47 26.56 0.26
N PRO A 33 -2.78 27.80 -0.17
CA PRO A 33 -2.85 28.14 -1.58
C PRO A 33 -1.56 27.79 -2.32
N VAL A 34 -1.68 27.16 -3.48
CA VAL A 34 -0.53 26.67 -4.29
C VAL A 34 0.49 27.80 -4.54
N SER A 35 0.03 29.04 -4.79
CA SER A 35 0.88 30.22 -4.99
C SER A 35 1.73 30.62 -3.77
N LEU A 36 1.42 30.12 -2.58
CA LEU A 36 2.15 30.41 -1.35
C LEU A 36 3.14 29.31 -0.96
N ILE A 37 3.11 28.15 -1.59
CA ILE A 37 3.94 26.99 -1.23
C ILE A 37 5.43 27.36 -1.26
N VAL A 38 5.90 27.99 -2.34
CA VAL A 38 7.31 28.39 -2.49
C VAL A 38 7.72 29.39 -1.41
N LYS A 39 6.89 30.43 -1.18
CA LYS A 39 7.16 31.42 -0.15
C LYS A 39 7.19 30.82 1.25
N PHE A 40 6.28 29.92 1.53
CA PHE A 40 6.26 29.21 2.80
C PHE A 40 7.51 28.33 2.97
N ALA A 41 7.90 27.61 1.94
CA ALA A 41 9.11 26.80 1.96
C ALA A 41 10.37 27.66 2.18
N ASP A 42 10.47 28.80 1.50
CA ASP A 42 11.57 29.75 1.70
C ASP A 42 11.63 30.26 3.17
N LEU A 43 10.47 30.55 3.78
CA LEU A 43 10.37 30.99 5.18
C LEU A 43 10.82 29.92 6.18
N VAL A 44 10.36 28.68 6.02
CA VAL A 44 10.68 27.62 6.99
C VAL A 44 12.10 27.08 6.84
N THR A 45 12.76 27.36 5.70
CA THR A 45 14.17 26.97 5.45
C THR A 45 15.20 28.03 5.88
N MET A 46 14.75 29.19 6.41
CA MET A 46 15.66 30.21 6.92
C MET A 46 16.52 29.65 8.08
N PRO A 47 17.80 30.06 8.18
CA PRO A 47 18.74 29.51 9.18
C PRO A 47 18.28 29.72 10.63
N ASP A 48 17.50 30.74 10.90
CA ASP A 48 17.03 31.12 12.26
C ASP A 48 15.69 30.43 12.61
N ASN A 49 15.18 29.53 11.78
CA ASN A 49 13.92 28.87 12.02
C ASN A 49 14.12 27.57 12.81
N GLU A 50 13.41 27.45 13.94
CA GLU A 50 13.45 26.26 14.81
C GLU A 50 12.65 25.05 14.25
N ILE A 51 11.88 25.27 13.17
CA ILE A 51 11.04 24.22 12.58
C ILE A 51 11.92 23.26 11.77
N THR A 52 12.04 22.03 12.25
CA THR A 52 12.83 20.98 11.59
C THR A 52 12.00 19.98 10.79
N LYS A 53 10.69 19.91 11.04
CA LYS A 53 9.76 18.99 10.42
C LYS A 53 8.49 19.73 9.99
N VAL A 54 8.17 19.69 8.70
CA VAL A 54 7.03 20.42 8.10
C VAL A 54 6.16 19.50 7.28
N VAL A 55 4.85 19.67 7.37
CA VAL A 55 3.86 19.02 6.51
C VAL A 55 3.00 20.08 5.84
N LEU A 56 2.85 19.97 4.54
CA LEU A 56 1.88 20.74 3.75
C LEU A 56 0.78 19.82 3.20
N GLY A 57 -0.46 20.09 3.61
CA GLY A 57 -1.64 19.53 2.97
C GLY A 57 -1.95 20.28 1.67
N VAL A 58 -1.91 19.56 0.53
CA VAL A 58 -2.27 20.13 -0.78
C VAL A 58 -3.45 19.35 -1.36
N ASP A 59 -4.54 20.07 -1.65
CA ASP A 59 -5.79 19.48 -2.11
C ASP A 59 -6.08 19.84 -3.57
N ALA A 60 -6.61 18.88 -4.33
CA ALA A 60 -7.08 19.06 -5.70
C ALA A 60 -8.19 20.14 -5.87
N ARG A 61 -8.79 20.60 -4.75
CA ARG A 61 -9.76 21.73 -4.74
C ARG A 61 -9.19 23.04 -5.30
N ALA A 62 -7.88 23.15 -5.44
CA ALA A 62 -7.23 24.31 -6.06
C ALA A 62 -7.60 24.51 -7.55
N GLY A 63 -8.41 23.59 -8.14
CA GLY A 63 -8.91 23.69 -9.51
C GLY A 63 -7.78 23.70 -10.55
N GLN A 64 -7.89 24.55 -11.61
CA GLN A 64 -6.86 24.69 -12.67
C GLN A 64 -5.45 25.05 -12.14
N ARG A 65 -5.34 25.52 -10.89
CA ARG A 65 -4.05 25.82 -10.25
C ARG A 65 -3.31 24.60 -9.75
N PHE A 66 -3.97 23.42 -9.69
CA PHE A 66 -3.34 22.17 -9.25
C PHE A 66 -2.32 21.64 -10.27
N GLU A 67 -2.52 21.93 -11.58
CA GLU A 67 -1.57 21.58 -12.65
C GLU A 67 -0.16 22.16 -12.40
N GLY A 68 -0.05 23.26 -11.66
CA GLY A 68 1.23 23.87 -11.28
C GLY A 68 1.97 23.20 -10.12
N VAL A 69 1.32 22.31 -9.36
CA VAL A 69 1.92 21.74 -8.12
C VAL A 69 3.13 20.87 -8.43
N ALA A 70 3.08 20.08 -9.49
CA ALA A 70 4.21 19.26 -9.92
C ALA A 70 5.45 20.10 -10.28
N GLY A 71 5.28 21.23 -10.97
CA GLY A 71 6.35 22.17 -11.28
C GLY A 71 6.88 22.90 -10.04
N ILE A 72 6.02 23.22 -9.08
CA ILE A 72 6.44 23.80 -7.81
C ILE A 72 7.31 22.83 -7.02
N ILE A 73 6.96 21.54 -6.96
CA ILE A 73 7.76 20.51 -6.32
C ILE A 73 9.15 20.41 -6.96
N ASP A 74 9.21 20.41 -8.30
CA ASP A 74 10.48 20.41 -9.02
C ASP A 74 11.33 21.64 -8.66
N SER A 75 10.72 22.82 -8.66
CA SER A 75 11.40 24.07 -8.26
C SER A 75 11.91 24.04 -6.80
N LEU A 76 11.18 23.42 -5.87
CA LEU A 76 11.65 23.26 -4.51
C LEU A 76 12.84 22.28 -4.41
N LYS A 77 12.80 21.18 -5.16
CA LYS A 77 13.92 20.23 -5.25
C LYS A 77 15.16 20.86 -5.89
N GLU A 78 14.99 21.67 -6.92
CA GLU A 78 16.08 22.45 -7.56
C GLU A 78 16.73 23.47 -6.58
N LYS A 79 15.94 24.05 -5.66
CA LYS A 79 16.44 24.90 -4.58
C LYS A 79 17.16 24.13 -3.46
N GLY A 80 17.26 22.80 -3.56
CA GLY A 80 17.89 21.95 -2.53
C GLY A 80 17.02 21.68 -1.31
N ILE A 81 15.71 21.96 -1.37
CA ILE A 81 14.77 21.64 -0.28
C ILE A 81 14.39 20.14 -0.41
N PRO A 82 14.63 19.31 0.62
CA PRO A 82 14.36 17.88 0.57
C PRO A 82 12.85 17.62 0.72
N VAL A 83 12.10 17.77 -0.40
CA VAL A 83 10.65 17.56 -0.42
C VAL A 83 10.34 16.09 -0.62
N GLU A 84 9.58 15.52 0.30
CA GLU A 84 8.99 14.17 0.21
C GLU A 84 7.48 14.29 -0.04
N ILE A 85 6.93 13.44 -0.90
CA ILE A 85 5.50 13.45 -1.27
C ILE A 85 4.82 12.19 -0.73
N LEU A 86 3.85 12.38 0.17
CA LEU A 86 2.94 11.34 0.62
C LEU A 86 1.62 11.46 -0.15
N PHE A 87 1.33 10.48 -1.00
CA PHE A 87 0.09 10.40 -1.76
C PHE A 87 -0.89 9.45 -1.07
N MET A 88 -2.04 9.98 -0.62
CA MET A 88 -3.11 9.21 -0.02
C MET A 88 -4.11 8.75 -1.08
N ASP A 89 -4.26 7.45 -1.25
CA ASP A 89 -5.19 6.86 -2.21
C ASP A 89 -6.27 6.01 -1.52
N ALA A 90 -7.28 5.67 -2.28
CA ALA A 90 -8.25 4.62 -1.97
C ALA A 90 -8.96 4.17 -3.26
N SER A 91 -9.49 2.95 -3.27
CA SER A 91 -10.28 2.44 -4.40
C SER A 91 -11.56 3.27 -4.61
N ASP A 92 -12.02 3.35 -5.85
CA ASP A 92 -13.22 4.12 -6.20
C ASP A 92 -14.44 3.68 -5.41
N GLN A 93 -14.61 2.38 -5.17
CA GLN A 93 -15.68 1.83 -4.36
C GLN A 93 -15.66 2.37 -2.92
N VAL A 94 -14.48 2.44 -2.32
CA VAL A 94 -14.28 2.96 -0.97
C VAL A 94 -14.52 4.47 -0.94
N LEU A 95 -14.02 5.22 -1.93
CA LEU A 95 -14.26 6.66 -2.04
C LEU A 95 -15.76 6.96 -2.18
N ILE A 96 -16.46 6.25 -3.07
CA ILE A 96 -17.91 6.38 -3.24
C ILE A 96 -18.64 6.12 -1.92
N LYS A 97 -18.29 5.06 -1.21
CA LYS A 97 -18.87 4.73 0.09
C LYS A 97 -18.66 5.85 1.09
N ARG A 98 -17.44 6.34 1.27
CA ARG A 98 -17.09 7.42 2.20
C ARG A 98 -17.82 8.73 1.88
N TYR A 99 -17.97 9.07 0.60
CA TYR A 99 -18.72 10.25 0.19
C TYR A 99 -20.23 10.13 0.49
N LYS A 100 -20.83 8.95 0.26
CA LYS A 100 -22.22 8.69 0.60
C LYS A 100 -22.48 8.78 2.11
N GLU A 101 -21.56 8.25 2.92
CA GLU A 101 -21.64 8.30 4.38
C GLU A 101 -21.54 9.74 4.91
N THR A 102 -20.63 10.55 4.36
CA THR A 102 -20.41 11.93 4.81
C THR A 102 -21.38 12.95 4.19
N ARG A 103 -22.18 12.55 3.18
CA ARG A 103 -23.14 13.40 2.44
C ARG A 103 -22.49 14.68 1.88
N ARG A 104 -21.23 14.62 1.46
CA ARG A 104 -20.51 15.75 0.90
C ARG A 104 -20.54 15.72 -0.63
N ILE A 105 -20.47 16.89 -1.25
CA ILE A 105 -20.29 17.03 -2.69
C ILE A 105 -18.81 16.83 -2.99
N HIS A 106 -18.51 16.06 -4.05
CA HIS A 106 -17.13 15.88 -4.50
C HIS A 106 -16.53 17.20 -5.01
N PRO A 107 -15.29 17.55 -4.68
CA PRO A 107 -14.70 18.84 -5.08
C PRO A 107 -14.75 19.11 -6.57
N MET A 108 -14.54 18.10 -7.40
CA MET A 108 -14.60 18.23 -8.89
C MET A 108 -16.03 18.48 -9.40
N ASN A 109 -17.06 18.23 -8.60
CA ASN A 109 -18.45 18.41 -8.97
C ASN A 109 -19.07 19.72 -8.43
N LEU A 110 -18.32 20.54 -7.70
CA LEU A 110 -18.82 21.79 -7.11
C LEU A 110 -19.44 22.74 -8.13
N ASN A 111 -18.87 22.79 -9.33
CA ASN A 111 -19.31 23.67 -10.43
C ASN A 111 -20.18 22.91 -11.47
N SER A 112 -20.62 21.69 -11.19
CA SER A 112 -21.40 20.84 -12.10
C SER A 112 -22.58 20.23 -11.38
N PRO A 113 -23.66 20.99 -11.11
CA PRO A 113 -24.85 20.47 -10.44
C PRO A 113 -25.41 19.26 -11.20
N GLY A 114 -25.62 18.15 -10.48
CA GLY A 114 -26.14 16.91 -11.05
C GLY A 114 -25.09 15.94 -11.62
N ALA A 115 -23.80 16.29 -11.61
CA ALA A 115 -22.75 15.36 -12.00
C ALA A 115 -22.68 14.17 -11.04
N ARG A 116 -22.44 12.97 -11.59
CA ARG A 116 -22.30 11.75 -10.80
C ARG A 116 -21.02 11.80 -9.98
N LEU A 117 -21.04 11.22 -8.79
CA LEU A 117 -19.88 11.12 -7.93
C LEU A 117 -18.70 10.39 -8.59
N GLU A 118 -19.01 9.35 -9.36
CA GLU A 118 -18.03 8.56 -10.11
C GLU A 118 -17.24 9.42 -11.12
N ASP A 119 -17.93 10.33 -11.82
CA ASP A 119 -17.31 11.23 -12.80
C ASP A 119 -16.32 12.20 -12.11
N GLY A 120 -16.70 12.68 -10.91
CA GLY A 120 -15.82 13.52 -10.10
C GLY A 120 -14.56 12.80 -9.63
N ILE A 121 -14.69 11.55 -9.19
CA ILE A 121 -13.55 10.70 -8.78
C ILE A 121 -12.63 10.43 -9.96
N ALA A 122 -13.17 10.04 -11.12
CA ALA A 122 -12.39 9.77 -12.32
C ALA A 122 -11.59 11.01 -12.75
N LYS A 123 -12.25 12.18 -12.80
CA LYS A 123 -11.60 13.45 -13.12
C LYS A 123 -10.51 13.83 -12.13
N GLU A 124 -10.72 13.58 -10.84
CA GLU A 124 -9.70 13.84 -9.81
C GLU A 124 -8.48 12.94 -10.02
N ARG A 125 -8.66 11.65 -10.36
CA ARG A 125 -7.57 10.74 -10.68
C ARG A 125 -6.74 11.22 -11.85
N GLU A 126 -7.36 11.72 -12.92
CA GLU A 126 -6.65 12.29 -14.08
C GLU A 126 -5.80 13.49 -13.65
N VAL A 127 -6.37 14.43 -12.91
CA VAL A 127 -5.66 15.62 -12.41
C VAL A 127 -4.49 15.27 -11.49
N LEU A 128 -4.65 14.23 -10.67
CA LEU A 128 -3.64 13.80 -9.70
C LEU A 128 -2.60 12.82 -10.29
N ALA A 129 -2.77 12.34 -11.52
CA ALA A 129 -1.93 11.29 -12.10
C ALA A 129 -0.44 11.67 -12.11
N GLU A 130 -0.11 12.89 -12.50
CA GLU A 130 1.28 13.34 -12.60
C GLU A 130 1.95 13.48 -11.21
N ILE A 131 1.22 13.96 -10.20
CA ILE A 131 1.78 14.06 -8.86
C ILE A 131 1.89 12.69 -8.18
N LYS A 132 0.98 11.76 -8.50
CA LYS A 132 1.06 10.39 -8.04
C LYS A 132 2.32 9.69 -8.54
N LYS A 133 2.73 9.92 -9.81
CA LYS A 133 3.98 9.37 -10.38
C LYS A 133 5.23 9.90 -9.67
N LYS A 134 5.17 11.13 -9.14
CA LYS A 134 6.27 11.78 -8.41
C LYS A 134 6.26 11.49 -6.90
N ALA A 135 5.26 10.78 -6.41
CA ALA A 135 5.12 10.50 -4.99
C ALA A 135 6.23 9.55 -4.50
N ASP A 136 6.87 9.94 -3.40
CA ASP A 136 7.86 9.11 -2.72
C ASP A 136 7.17 8.01 -1.91
N TYR A 137 5.93 8.28 -1.46
CA TYR A 137 5.10 7.36 -0.66
C TYR A 137 3.67 7.36 -1.18
N ILE A 138 3.16 6.19 -1.59
CA ILE A 138 1.76 6.02 -1.98
C ILE A 138 1.10 5.11 -0.94
N MET A 139 0.11 5.63 -0.23
CA MET A 139 -0.57 4.91 0.84
C MET A 139 -2.05 4.70 0.49
N ASP A 140 -2.41 3.45 0.21
CA ASP A 140 -3.79 3.06 -0.03
C ASP A 140 -4.51 2.78 1.29
N SER A 141 -5.49 3.62 1.58
CA SER A 141 -6.31 3.52 2.77
C SER A 141 -7.58 2.69 2.61
N SER A 142 -7.74 1.98 1.49
CA SER A 142 -8.99 1.24 1.17
C SER A 142 -9.35 0.21 2.23
N ASN A 143 -8.35 -0.55 2.69
CA ASN A 143 -8.50 -1.64 3.62
C ASN A 143 -7.74 -1.43 4.94
N LEU A 144 -7.15 -0.25 5.14
CA LEU A 144 -6.41 0.05 6.36
C LEU A 144 -7.36 0.54 7.46
N LEU A 145 -7.23 -0.05 8.63
CA LEU A 145 -7.77 0.52 9.87
C LEU A 145 -6.97 1.79 10.23
N THR A 146 -7.60 2.70 10.95
CA THR A 146 -6.93 3.94 11.40
C THR A 146 -5.65 3.64 12.19
N ARG A 147 -5.64 2.55 12.98
CA ARG A 147 -4.45 2.11 13.72
C ARG A 147 -3.32 1.69 12.79
N GLU A 148 -3.62 0.91 11.76
CA GLU A 148 -2.63 0.43 10.79
C GLU A 148 -2.04 1.59 9.99
N LEU A 149 -2.88 2.56 9.60
CA LEU A 149 -2.43 3.80 8.97
C LEU A 149 -1.45 4.57 9.88
N LYS A 150 -1.73 4.64 11.19
CA LYS A 150 -0.86 5.31 12.15
C LYS A 150 0.48 4.58 12.30
N GLU A 151 0.48 3.26 12.37
CA GLU A 151 1.68 2.44 12.42
C GLU A 151 2.57 2.67 11.19
N GLU A 152 1.98 2.70 9.98
CA GLU A 152 2.72 2.97 8.75
C GLU A 152 3.31 4.39 8.71
N ILE A 153 2.55 5.41 9.09
CA ILE A 153 3.03 6.79 9.14
C ILE A 153 4.17 6.93 10.15
N ASN A 154 4.06 6.31 11.33
CA ASN A 154 5.12 6.33 12.33
C ASN A 154 6.40 5.66 11.81
N ARG A 155 6.26 4.49 11.19
CA ARG A 155 7.40 3.76 10.62
C ARG A 155 8.18 4.60 9.61
N ILE A 156 7.47 5.28 8.71
CA ILE A 156 8.07 6.09 7.64
C ILE A 156 8.67 7.40 8.16
N PHE A 157 7.89 8.13 8.95
CA PHE A 157 8.21 9.54 9.24
C PHE A 157 8.82 9.77 10.63
N VAL A 158 8.71 8.81 11.55
CA VAL A 158 9.24 8.90 12.92
C VAL A 158 10.46 8.00 13.08
N GLU A 159 10.34 6.72 12.72
CA GLU A 159 11.40 5.71 12.93
C GLU A 159 12.44 5.72 11.82
N ASN A 160 12.21 6.47 10.74
CA ASN A 160 13.08 6.52 9.54
C ASN A 160 13.36 5.13 8.94
N GLU A 161 12.51 4.15 9.19
CA GLU A 161 12.60 2.87 8.50
C GLU A 161 12.21 3.06 7.03
N GLY A 162 13.01 2.51 6.13
CA GLY A 162 12.82 2.64 4.68
C GLY A 162 11.39 2.26 4.28
N TYR A 163 10.70 3.16 3.60
CA TYR A 163 9.36 2.89 3.07
C TYR A 163 9.45 1.87 1.95
N ASN A 164 8.66 0.84 2.11
CA ASN A 164 8.45 -0.13 1.05
C ASN A 164 7.24 0.32 0.22
N SER A 165 7.50 0.90 -0.95
CA SER A 165 6.46 1.43 -1.85
C SER A 165 5.46 0.37 -2.32
N LEU A 166 5.83 -0.90 -2.25
CA LEU A 166 5.00 -2.05 -2.60
C LEU A 166 4.79 -2.94 -1.38
N MET A 167 3.54 -3.24 -1.04
CA MET A 167 3.17 -4.27 -0.06
C MET A 167 2.90 -5.59 -0.78
N VAL A 168 3.75 -6.58 -0.59
CA VAL A 168 3.57 -7.94 -1.12
C VAL A 168 2.82 -8.78 -0.10
N ASN A 169 1.60 -9.20 -0.43
CA ASN A 169 0.76 -10.04 0.42
C ASN A 169 0.78 -11.49 -0.11
N ILE A 170 1.43 -12.38 0.63
CA ILE A 170 1.41 -13.82 0.35
C ILE A 170 0.18 -14.41 1.00
N LEU A 171 -0.76 -14.89 0.19
CA LEU A 171 -2.06 -15.38 0.63
C LEU A 171 -2.25 -16.85 0.33
N SER A 172 -2.46 -17.70 1.34
CA SER A 172 -2.90 -19.07 1.09
C SER A 172 -4.42 -19.20 1.04
N PHE A 173 -4.92 -20.02 0.11
CA PHE A 173 -6.37 -20.24 -0.05
C PHE A 173 -6.72 -21.66 -0.51
N GLY A 174 -8.00 -22.01 -0.40
CA GLY A 174 -8.57 -23.24 -0.92
C GLY A 174 -9.46 -23.00 -2.14
N PHE A 175 -9.16 -23.67 -3.25
CA PHE A 175 -9.95 -23.54 -4.49
C PHE A 175 -11.44 -23.86 -4.30
N LYS A 176 -11.79 -24.75 -3.34
CA LYS A 176 -13.20 -25.04 -3.02
C LYS A 176 -13.99 -23.85 -2.51
N TYR A 177 -13.31 -22.79 -2.04
CA TYR A 177 -13.95 -21.56 -1.57
C TYR A 177 -13.82 -20.39 -2.56
N GLY A 178 -13.36 -20.68 -3.79
CA GLY A 178 -13.13 -19.70 -4.83
C GLY A 178 -11.76 -19.02 -4.74
N ILE A 179 -11.30 -18.51 -5.87
CA ILE A 179 -10.07 -17.71 -5.96
C ILE A 179 -10.32 -16.36 -5.30
N PRO A 180 -9.36 -15.81 -4.51
CA PRO A 180 -9.49 -14.45 -3.98
C PRO A 180 -9.68 -13.43 -5.11
N SER A 181 -10.67 -12.56 -4.98
CA SER A 181 -11.03 -11.59 -6.03
C SER A 181 -10.00 -10.47 -6.22
N ASP A 182 -9.14 -10.27 -5.23
CA ASP A 182 -8.06 -9.29 -5.19
C ASP A 182 -6.68 -9.88 -5.54
N ALA A 183 -6.62 -11.17 -5.94
CA ALA A 183 -5.37 -11.82 -6.28
C ALA A 183 -4.82 -11.32 -7.63
N ASP A 184 -3.58 -10.84 -7.63
CA ASP A 184 -2.84 -10.45 -8.85
C ASP A 184 -2.17 -11.65 -9.51
N LEU A 185 -1.58 -12.53 -8.70
CA LEU A 185 -0.92 -13.76 -9.14
C LEU A 185 -1.53 -14.96 -8.40
N VAL A 186 -1.85 -16.02 -9.13
CA VAL A 186 -2.47 -17.22 -8.56
C VAL A 186 -1.66 -18.45 -8.94
N PHE A 187 -1.23 -19.21 -7.93
CA PHE A 187 -0.45 -20.43 -8.09
C PHE A 187 -1.17 -21.62 -7.51
N ASP A 188 -1.31 -22.67 -8.31
CA ASP A 188 -1.93 -23.93 -7.91
C ASP A 188 -0.87 -24.93 -7.45
N VAL A 189 -0.93 -25.35 -6.19
CA VAL A 189 -0.02 -26.34 -5.61
C VAL A 189 -0.67 -27.70 -5.36
N ARG A 190 -1.77 -28.01 -6.06
CA ARG A 190 -2.46 -29.31 -5.94
C ARG A 190 -1.68 -30.49 -6.53
N PHE A 191 -0.68 -30.22 -7.37
CA PHE A 191 0.24 -31.24 -7.89
C PHE A 191 1.14 -31.85 -6.81
N LEU A 192 1.33 -31.16 -5.67
CA LEU A 192 2.07 -31.70 -4.54
C LEU A 192 1.26 -32.77 -3.80
N PRO A 193 1.91 -33.79 -3.20
CA PRO A 193 1.26 -34.80 -2.40
C PRO A 193 0.39 -34.21 -1.29
N ASN A 194 -0.75 -34.84 -1.04
CA ASN A 194 -1.76 -34.29 -0.15
C ASN A 194 -1.68 -34.89 1.28
N PRO A 195 -1.26 -34.11 2.29
CA PRO A 195 -1.18 -34.60 3.68
C PRO A 195 -2.51 -35.11 4.25
N PHE A 196 -3.63 -34.70 3.68
CA PHE A 196 -4.97 -35.13 4.11
C PHE A 196 -5.17 -36.66 4.11
N TYR A 197 -4.44 -37.39 3.26
CA TYR A 197 -4.52 -38.85 3.20
C TYR A 197 -3.66 -39.58 4.22
N ILE A 198 -2.97 -38.83 5.11
CA ILE A 198 -2.16 -39.37 6.20
C ILE A 198 -2.89 -39.09 7.50
N ASP A 199 -3.25 -40.11 8.24
CA ASP A 199 -4.12 -39.99 9.42
C ASP A 199 -3.53 -39.05 10.49
N GLU A 200 -2.21 -39.07 10.70
CA GLU A 200 -1.53 -38.24 11.65
C GLU A 200 -1.47 -36.76 11.22
N LEU A 201 -1.62 -36.45 9.92
CA LEU A 201 -1.48 -35.10 9.37
C LEU A 201 -2.80 -34.44 8.98
N LYS A 202 -3.86 -35.21 8.75
CA LYS A 202 -5.13 -34.70 8.20
C LYS A 202 -5.81 -33.63 9.05
N HIS A 203 -5.58 -33.64 10.36
CA HIS A 203 -6.16 -32.68 11.31
C HIS A 203 -5.25 -31.50 11.64
N GLN A 204 -4.00 -31.54 11.19
CA GLN A 204 -3.02 -30.48 11.31
C GLN A 204 -3.14 -29.50 10.14
N THR A 205 -2.34 -28.44 10.16
CA THR A 205 -2.29 -27.43 9.13
C THR A 205 -0.87 -27.27 8.57
N GLY A 206 -0.69 -26.54 7.49
CA GLY A 206 0.64 -26.21 6.97
C GLY A 206 1.46 -25.27 7.88
N ASN A 207 0.92 -24.82 9.00
CA ASN A 207 1.68 -24.14 10.06
C ASN A 207 2.38 -25.14 10.98
N ASP A 208 1.93 -26.38 11.01
CA ASP A 208 2.48 -27.42 11.87
C ASP A 208 3.68 -28.09 11.21
N LYS A 209 4.75 -28.26 11.98
CA LYS A 209 6.01 -28.78 11.46
C LYS A 209 5.91 -30.14 10.77
N PRO A 210 5.16 -31.14 11.30
CA PRO A 210 5.03 -32.43 10.62
C PRO A 210 4.44 -32.33 9.20
N VAL A 211 3.46 -31.42 9.00
CA VAL A 211 2.86 -31.16 7.68
C VAL A 211 3.87 -30.48 6.76
N GLN A 212 4.62 -29.51 7.28
CA GLN A 212 5.67 -28.82 6.51
C GLN A 212 6.76 -29.80 6.08
N ASP A 213 7.24 -30.63 6.99
CA ASP A 213 8.29 -31.61 6.72
C ASP A 213 7.82 -32.62 5.65
N TYR A 214 6.57 -33.08 5.74
CA TYR A 214 6.00 -33.96 4.73
C TYR A 214 5.92 -33.31 3.35
N VAL A 215 5.34 -32.10 3.24
CA VAL A 215 5.21 -31.41 1.95
C VAL A 215 6.57 -31.07 1.36
N LYS A 216 7.52 -30.66 2.17
CA LYS A 216 8.87 -30.28 1.75
C LYS A 216 9.77 -31.48 1.42
N SER A 217 9.42 -32.70 1.86
CA SER A 217 10.21 -33.89 1.56
C SER A 217 10.21 -34.28 0.06
N PHE A 218 9.30 -33.73 -0.72
CA PHE A 218 9.18 -34.01 -2.14
C PHE A 218 10.04 -33.04 -2.97
N PRO A 219 10.93 -33.54 -3.86
CA PRO A 219 11.79 -32.68 -4.69
C PRO A 219 11.03 -31.63 -5.50
N ALA A 220 9.85 -31.98 -6.03
CA ALA A 220 8.99 -31.03 -6.76
C ALA A 220 8.57 -29.80 -5.92
N CYS A 221 8.51 -29.93 -4.59
CA CYS A 221 8.21 -28.82 -3.72
C CYS A 221 9.35 -27.79 -3.71
N GLY A 222 10.58 -28.25 -3.52
CA GLY A 222 11.77 -27.39 -3.53
C GLY A 222 11.92 -26.68 -4.88
N GLU A 223 11.85 -27.43 -5.97
CA GLU A 223 11.96 -26.88 -7.33
C GLU A 223 10.88 -25.83 -7.62
N PHE A 224 9.64 -26.07 -7.21
CA PHE A 224 8.56 -25.10 -7.38
C PHE A 224 8.81 -23.83 -6.57
N VAL A 225 9.20 -23.96 -5.32
CA VAL A 225 9.48 -22.81 -4.44
C VAL A 225 10.65 -21.98 -4.97
N ASP A 226 11.71 -22.62 -5.50
CA ASP A 226 12.84 -21.92 -6.10
C ASP A 226 12.40 -21.08 -7.31
N LYS A 227 11.69 -21.72 -8.25
CA LYS A 227 11.17 -21.04 -9.45
C LYS A 227 10.20 -19.90 -9.12
N LEU A 228 9.33 -20.10 -8.13
CA LEU A 228 8.38 -19.07 -7.73
C LEU A 228 9.10 -17.90 -7.05
N ASN A 229 10.07 -18.18 -6.20
CA ASN A 229 10.88 -17.14 -5.57
C ASN A 229 11.66 -16.33 -6.61
N ASP A 230 12.29 -16.98 -7.58
CA ASP A 230 13.03 -16.32 -8.67
C ASP A 230 12.10 -15.42 -9.50
N MET A 231 10.91 -15.94 -9.84
CA MET A 231 9.91 -15.16 -10.58
C MET A 231 9.45 -13.93 -9.79
N LEU A 232 9.14 -14.07 -8.51
CA LEU A 232 8.72 -12.94 -7.67
C LEU A 232 9.83 -11.92 -7.50
N THR A 233 11.07 -12.37 -7.32
CA THR A 233 12.25 -11.49 -7.22
C THR A 233 12.46 -10.69 -8.51
N PHE A 234 12.18 -11.30 -9.68
CA PHE A 234 12.22 -10.63 -10.97
C PHE A 234 11.08 -9.62 -11.17
N LEU A 235 9.85 -9.97 -10.76
CA LEU A 235 8.65 -9.15 -11.02
C LEU A 235 8.51 -7.96 -10.07
N ILE A 236 8.87 -8.12 -8.78
CA ILE A 236 8.68 -7.11 -7.75
C ILE A 236 9.28 -5.74 -8.11
N PRO A 237 10.54 -5.63 -8.60
CA PRO A 237 11.11 -4.36 -9.02
C PRO A 237 10.31 -3.67 -10.14
N GLY A 238 9.79 -4.47 -11.09
CA GLY A 238 8.94 -3.94 -12.17
C GLY A 238 7.62 -3.36 -11.65
N TYR A 239 6.98 -4.02 -10.70
CA TYR A 239 5.75 -3.52 -10.06
C TYR A 239 6.00 -2.26 -9.22
N ILE A 240 7.16 -2.15 -8.56
CA ILE A 240 7.56 -0.94 -7.85
C ILE A 240 7.74 0.21 -8.85
N GLN A 241 8.40 -0.03 -9.98
CA GLN A 241 8.62 0.98 -11.01
C GLN A 241 7.31 1.43 -11.68
N GLU A 242 6.34 0.52 -11.84
CA GLU A 242 4.99 0.85 -12.34
C GLU A 242 4.19 1.70 -11.34
N GLY A 243 4.60 1.74 -10.06
CA GLY A 243 3.89 2.45 -9.00
C GLY A 243 2.76 1.62 -8.36
N LYS A 244 2.83 0.29 -8.48
CA LYS A 244 1.91 -0.61 -7.79
C LYS A 244 2.18 -0.56 -6.27
N TYR A 245 1.13 -0.34 -5.48
CA TYR A 245 1.24 -0.24 -4.02
C TYR A 245 0.97 -1.57 -3.29
N GLN A 246 0.26 -2.50 -3.94
CA GLN A 246 -0.04 -3.82 -3.39
C GLN A 246 0.09 -4.90 -4.47
N LEU A 247 0.70 -6.02 -4.10
CA LEU A 247 0.78 -7.24 -4.90
C LEU A 247 0.25 -8.40 -4.08
N VAL A 248 -0.85 -9.01 -4.50
CA VAL A 248 -1.43 -10.18 -3.84
C VAL A 248 -1.02 -11.45 -4.60
N VAL A 249 -0.16 -12.24 -3.97
CA VAL A 249 0.31 -13.53 -4.47
C VAL A 249 -0.46 -14.64 -3.77
N ALA A 250 -1.46 -15.20 -4.46
CA ALA A 250 -2.34 -16.22 -3.91
C ALA A 250 -1.87 -17.64 -4.25
N ILE A 251 -1.66 -18.46 -3.23
CA ILE A 251 -1.23 -19.86 -3.35
C ILE A 251 -2.37 -20.76 -2.94
N GLY A 252 -2.85 -21.61 -3.88
CA GLY A 252 -4.06 -22.39 -3.72
C GLY A 252 -3.83 -23.90 -3.66
N CYS A 253 -4.48 -24.56 -2.69
CA CYS A 253 -4.68 -26.02 -2.74
C CYS A 253 -6.17 -26.35 -2.64
N THR A 254 -6.56 -27.61 -2.53
CA THR A 254 -8.00 -27.98 -2.52
C THR A 254 -8.76 -27.32 -1.38
N GLY A 255 -8.28 -27.45 -0.14
CA GLY A 255 -8.97 -26.97 1.06
C GLY A 255 -8.32 -25.77 1.75
N GLY A 256 -7.15 -25.28 1.31
CA GLY A 256 -6.48 -24.14 1.93
C GLY A 256 -5.86 -24.41 3.31
N GLN A 257 -5.67 -25.69 3.69
CA GLN A 257 -5.28 -26.07 5.05
C GLN A 257 -3.80 -26.53 5.17
N HIS A 258 -3.26 -27.25 4.17
CA HIS A 258 -1.97 -27.94 4.26
C HIS A 258 -0.95 -27.36 3.27
N ARG A 259 -0.98 -27.83 1.98
CA ARG A 259 0.02 -27.53 0.96
C ARG A 259 0.18 -26.04 0.70
N SER A 260 -0.94 -25.34 0.45
CA SER A 260 -0.91 -23.89 0.17
C SER A 260 -0.36 -23.07 1.36
N VAL A 261 -0.68 -23.47 2.59
CA VAL A 261 -0.16 -22.83 3.80
C VAL A 261 1.34 -23.06 3.93
N THR A 262 1.80 -24.31 3.74
CA THR A 262 3.24 -24.64 3.78
C THR A 262 4.03 -23.83 2.76
N ILE A 263 3.56 -23.78 1.50
CA ILE A 263 4.24 -23.05 0.42
C ILE A 263 4.19 -21.52 0.68
N ALA A 264 3.07 -20.99 1.14
CA ALA A 264 2.95 -19.58 1.47
C ALA A 264 3.94 -19.17 2.58
N ASN A 265 4.06 -19.98 3.63
CA ASN A 265 5.05 -19.79 4.68
C ASN A 265 6.49 -19.79 4.13
N GLU A 266 6.82 -20.72 3.25
CA GLU A 266 8.16 -20.87 2.67
C GLU A 266 8.52 -19.66 1.79
N ILE A 267 7.64 -19.24 0.89
CA ILE A 267 7.84 -18.07 0.03
C ILE A 267 7.96 -16.80 0.87
N TYR A 268 7.12 -16.63 1.88
CA TYR A 268 7.23 -15.50 2.80
C TYR A 268 8.61 -15.42 3.47
N GLN A 269 9.12 -16.55 3.99
CA GLN A 269 10.42 -16.57 4.65
C GLN A 269 11.58 -16.25 3.67
N ARG A 270 11.52 -16.76 2.44
CA ARG A 270 12.55 -16.49 1.42
C ARG A 270 12.55 -15.02 1.00
N LEU A 271 11.39 -14.45 0.72
CA LEU A 271 11.28 -13.03 0.38
C LEU A 271 11.70 -12.13 1.56
N LYS A 272 11.41 -12.53 2.80
CA LYS A 272 11.88 -11.81 3.98
C LYS A 272 13.41 -11.82 4.11
N GLN A 273 14.06 -12.92 3.77
CA GLN A 273 15.51 -13.07 3.81
C GLN A 273 16.22 -12.31 2.69
N SER A 274 15.57 -12.10 1.55
CA SER A 274 16.15 -11.38 0.41
C SER A 274 16.38 -9.90 0.68
N GLY A 275 15.78 -9.32 1.72
CA GLY A 275 16.01 -7.93 2.15
C GLY A 275 15.58 -6.86 1.14
N GLY A 276 14.59 -7.16 0.28
CA GLY A 276 14.10 -6.23 -0.73
C GLY A 276 13.39 -5.01 -0.15
N HIS A 277 13.37 -3.89 -0.91
CA HIS A 277 12.66 -2.66 -0.54
C HIS A 277 11.15 -2.76 -0.81
N PHE A 278 10.48 -3.72 -0.16
CA PHE A 278 9.03 -3.92 -0.21
C PHE A 278 8.51 -4.40 1.13
N GLY A 279 7.28 -4.01 1.47
CA GLY A 279 6.57 -4.53 2.64
C GLY A 279 6.12 -5.97 2.38
N LEU A 280 6.08 -6.81 3.41
CA LEU A 280 5.73 -8.21 3.28
C LEU A 280 4.68 -8.59 4.33
N LYS A 281 3.57 -9.16 3.86
CA LYS A 281 2.49 -9.67 4.71
C LYS A 281 2.19 -11.12 4.35
N LEU A 282 1.92 -11.93 5.37
CA LEU A 282 1.47 -13.31 5.20
C LEU A 282 0.06 -13.45 5.77
N SER A 283 -0.82 -14.11 5.02
CA SER A 283 -2.18 -14.40 5.45
C SER A 283 -2.67 -15.76 4.96
N HIS A 284 -3.56 -16.38 5.73
CA HIS A 284 -4.14 -17.69 5.44
C HIS A 284 -5.66 -17.58 5.50
N ARG A 285 -6.30 -17.41 4.34
CA ARG A 285 -7.75 -17.14 4.26
C ARG A 285 -8.61 -18.26 4.86
N ASP A 286 -8.25 -19.50 4.56
CA ASP A 286 -9.12 -20.65 4.83
C ASP A 286 -8.59 -21.57 5.94
N VAL A 287 -7.51 -21.20 6.63
CA VAL A 287 -7.06 -21.95 7.80
C VAL A 287 -8.05 -21.72 8.95
N LYS A 288 -8.65 -22.80 9.44
CA LYS A 288 -9.48 -22.73 10.63
C LYS A 288 -8.60 -22.33 11.80
N GLN A 289 -8.90 -21.21 12.42
CA GLN A 289 -8.33 -20.90 13.73
C GLN A 289 -8.68 -22.05 14.65
N ALA A 290 -7.66 -22.66 15.28
CA ALA A 290 -7.88 -23.62 16.34
C ALA A 290 -8.77 -22.96 17.41
N LYS A 291 -9.97 -23.55 17.63
CA LYS A 291 -10.84 -23.14 18.74
C LYS A 291 -10.24 -23.59 20.03
#